data_4b29c260bb1695bf781c7aff418553c1
#
_entry.id   4b29c260bb1695bf781c7aff418553c1
#
_cell.length_a   1.000
_cell.length_b   1.000
_cell.length_c   1.000
_cell.angle_alpha   90.00
_cell.angle_beta   90.00
_cell.angle_gamma   90.00
#
_symmetry.space_group_name_H-M   'P 1'
#
loop_
_entity.id
_entity.type
_entity.pdbx_description
1 polymer ?
#
loop_
_entity_poly.entity_id
_entity_poly.type
_entity_poly.pdbx_seq_one_letter_code
_entity_poly.pdbx_strand_id
1 'polypeptide(L)'
;NKASNIPFYAFDKRGQEIKYTIYRYMTSMGLRKDANSLSQLRRGDVIRIENGETTYLKYNLFEKRLRSLIFEFQQYKQTKNPNNQTLIQRFFYWKIAQKTFSKHWFFGYGTGGYKEAMSKEYKMASSILEIENQKFPHNQFLTQLINLGLVGFILWLTVLVSPLLYTKIYR
;
A
#
# COMPACT_ATOMS: atom_id res chain seq x y z
N ASN A 1 37.29 -0.14 8.59
CA ASN A 1 36.54 -1.35 8.20
C ASN A 1 37.39 -2.13 7.17
N LYS A 2 37.92 -3.31 7.54
CA LYS A 2 38.83 -4.10 6.68
C LYS A 2 38.18 -4.68 5.42
N ALA A 3 36.86 -4.52 5.25
CA ALA A 3 36.10 -5.15 4.16
C ALA A 3 35.48 -4.16 3.15
N SER A 4 35.45 -2.87 3.47
CA SER A 4 34.88 -1.83 2.61
C SER A 4 35.83 -0.64 2.52
N ASN A 5 35.99 -0.09 1.31
CA ASN A 5 36.73 1.15 1.08
C ASN A 5 35.87 2.40 1.27
N ILE A 6 34.57 2.24 1.61
CA ILE A 6 33.64 3.35 1.72
C ILE A 6 33.54 3.79 3.20
N PRO A 7 33.66 5.09 3.50
CA PRO A 7 33.51 5.61 4.86
C PRO A 7 32.13 5.30 5.45
N PHE A 8 32.05 5.11 6.78
CA PHE A 8 30.79 4.78 7.49
C PHE A 8 29.68 5.83 7.33
N TYR A 9 30.08 7.10 7.11
CA TYR A 9 29.15 8.23 6.89
C TYR A 9 28.94 8.57 5.41
N ALA A 10 29.50 7.78 4.49
CA ALA A 10 29.25 7.97 3.06
C ALA A 10 27.84 7.46 2.69
N PHE A 11 27.44 7.76 1.47
CA PHE A 11 26.17 7.31 0.91
C PHE A 11 26.36 5.99 0.16
N ASP A 12 25.35 5.13 0.26
CA ASP A 12 25.25 3.93 -0.56
C ASP A 12 24.81 4.29 -2.01
N LYS A 13 24.78 3.31 -2.90
CA LYS A 13 24.39 3.54 -4.31
C LYS A 13 22.94 4.02 -4.50
N ARG A 14 22.11 3.97 -3.46
CA ARG A 14 20.73 4.47 -3.47
C ARG A 14 20.57 5.84 -2.81
N GLY A 15 21.69 6.45 -2.42
CA GLY A 15 21.72 7.77 -1.80
C GLY A 15 21.31 7.79 -0.32
N GLN A 16 21.35 6.64 0.38
CA GLN A 16 21.15 6.57 1.82
C GLN A 16 22.50 6.51 2.54
N GLU A 17 22.61 7.12 3.73
CA GLU A 17 23.80 6.96 4.53
C GLU A 17 24.05 5.48 4.88
N ILE A 18 25.24 4.98 4.59
CA ILE A 18 25.63 3.57 4.76
C ILE A 18 25.40 3.09 6.20
N LYS A 19 25.61 3.95 7.21
CA LYS A 19 25.37 3.57 8.62
C LYS A 19 23.94 3.04 8.86
N TYR A 20 22.92 3.65 8.23
CA TYR A 20 21.53 3.22 8.38
C TYR A 20 21.27 1.95 7.60
N THR A 21 21.88 1.79 6.42
CA THR A 21 21.80 0.57 5.62
C THR A 21 22.45 -0.60 6.37
N ILE A 22 23.63 -0.40 6.98
CA ILE A 22 24.30 -1.39 7.84
C ILE A 22 23.39 -1.80 9.00
N TYR A 23 22.83 -0.84 9.74
CA TYR A 23 22.00 -1.15 10.91
C TYR A 23 20.75 -1.95 10.54
N ARG A 24 20.09 -1.61 9.42
CA ARG A 24 18.93 -2.36 8.94
C ARG A 24 19.32 -3.75 8.48
N TYR A 25 20.44 -3.87 7.76
CA TYR A 25 20.95 -5.14 7.27
C TYR A 25 21.31 -6.08 8.43
N MET A 26 22.08 -5.60 9.42
CA MET A 26 22.42 -6.36 10.63
C MET A 26 21.17 -6.79 11.40
N THR A 27 20.21 -5.89 11.59
CA THR A 27 18.93 -6.22 12.22
C THR A 27 18.19 -7.32 11.47
N SER A 28 18.23 -7.30 10.12
CA SER A 28 17.60 -8.35 9.30
C SER A 28 18.26 -9.73 9.42
N MET A 29 19.52 -9.76 9.88
CA MET A 29 20.26 -10.98 10.22
C MET A 29 20.06 -11.43 11.67
N GLY A 30 19.34 -10.66 12.50
CA GLY A 30 19.20 -10.89 13.94
C GLY A 30 20.43 -10.45 14.75
N LEU A 31 21.35 -9.69 14.13
CA LEU A 31 22.57 -9.22 14.79
C LEU A 31 22.33 -7.94 15.60
N ARG A 32 23.09 -7.77 16.68
CA ARG A 32 23.12 -6.51 17.44
C ARG A 32 23.85 -5.42 16.67
N LYS A 33 23.58 -4.16 17.00
CA LYS A 33 24.19 -2.98 16.34
C LYS A 33 25.51 -2.59 17.06
N ASP A 34 26.42 -3.54 17.23
CA ASP A 34 27.70 -3.37 17.90
C ASP A 34 28.88 -3.76 17.00
N ALA A 35 30.08 -3.45 17.45
CA ALA A 35 31.32 -3.69 16.68
C ALA A 35 31.58 -5.20 16.48
N ASN A 36 31.21 -6.04 17.44
CA ASN A 36 31.40 -7.47 17.33
C ASN A 36 30.51 -8.08 16.26
N SER A 37 29.26 -7.67 16.20
CA SER A 37 28.31 -8.10 15.16
C SER A 37 28.71 -7.54 13.78
N LEU A 38 29.26 -6.33 13.72
CA LEU A 38 29.77 -5.77 12.47
C LEU A 38 30.95 -6.59 11.90
N SER A 39 31.79 -7.16 12.76
CA SER A 39 32.90 -8.01 12.33
C SER A 39 32.46 -9.35 11.74
N GLN A 40 31.23 -9.78 11.98
CA GLN A 40 30.65 -11.04 11.46
C GLN A 40 30.14 -10.89 10.00
N LEU A 41 30.04 -9.65 9.50
CA LEU A 41 29.62 -9.42 8.10
C LEU A 41 30.65 -9.98 7.15
N ARG A 42 30.21 -10.79 6.19
CA ARG A 42 31.02 -11.33 5.13
C ARG A 42 31.22 -10.28 4.02
N ARG A 43 32.23 -10.45 3.20
CA ARG A 43 32.50 -9.55 2.05
C ARG A 43 31.28 -9.39 1.13
N GLY A 44 30.53 -10.45 0.91
CA GLY A 44 29.28 -10.40 0.13
C GLY A 44 28.19 -9.54 0.75
N ASP A 45 28.10 -9.52 2.10
CA ASP A 45 27.14 -8.68 2.83
C ASP A 45 27.52 -7.20 2.70
N VAL A 46 28.83 -6.91 2.77
CA VAL A 46 29.35 -5.54 2.59
C VAL A 46 29.02 -5.00 1.21
N ILE A 47 29.23 -5.78 0.15
CA ILE A 47 28.87 -5.41 -1.24
C ILE A 47 27.36 -5.13 -1.36
N ARG A 48 26.53 -5.93 -0.73
CA ARG A 48 25.06 -5.74 -0.74
C ARG A 48 24.66 -4.47 -0.01
N ILE A 49 25.29 -4.18 1.12
CA ILE A 49 25.09 -2.94 1.88
C ILE A 49 25.51 -1.72 1.06
N GLU A 50 26.66 -1.76 0.39
CA GLU A 50 27.15 -0.71 -0.50
C GLU A 50 26.21 -0.47 -1.69
N ASN A 51 25.53 -1.52 -2.16
CA ASN A 51 24.49 -1.42 -3.18
C ASN A 51 23.14 -0.90 -2.62
N GLY A 52 23.06 -0.57 -1.33
CA GLY A 52 21.86 -0.06 -0.67
C GLY A 52 20.84 -1.14 -0.32
N GLU A 53 21.25 -2.41 -0.22
CA GLU A 53 20.39 -3.46 0.27
C GLU A 53 20.26 -3.40 1.80
N THR A 54 19.06 -3.22 2.30
CA THR A 54 18.77 -3.07 3.73
C THR A 54 18.40 -4.38 4.43
N THR A 55 18.40 -5.50 3.70
CA THR A 55 18.02 -6.81 4.25
C THR A 55 18.90 -7.93 3.72
N TYR A 56 19.28 -8.81 4.62
CA TYR A 56 19.98 -10.07 4.30
C TYR A 56 19.07 -11.05 3.55
N LEU A 57 17.77 -11.02 3.86
CA LEU A 57 16.81 -11.95 3.30
C LEU A 57 16.51 -11.58 1.83
N LYS A 58 16.75 -12.52 0.93
CA LYS A 58 16.36 -12.41 -0.48
C LYS A 58 14.88 -12.77 -0.60
N TYR A 59 14.00 -11.78 -0.48
CA TYR A 59 12.60 -11.96 -0.77
C TYR A 59 12.30 -11.61 -2.22
N ASN A 60 11.49 -12.44 -2.88
CA ASN A 60 10.81 -12.02 -4.09
C ASN A 60 9.90 -10.82 -3.79
N LEU A 61 9.68 -9.95 -4.79
CA LEU A 61 8.80 -8.80 -4.65
C LEU A 61 7.41 -9.19 -4.09
N PHE A 62 6.93 -10.36 -4.49
CA PHE A 62 5.67 -10.92 -4.00
C PHE A 62 5.73 -11.27 -2.51
N GLU A 63 6.76 -11.99 -2.07
CA GLU A 63 6.95 -12.33 -0.65
C GLU A 63 7.09 -11.09 0.23
N LYS A 64 7.81 -10.10 -0.26
CA LYS A 64 7.98 -8.82 0.44
C LYS A 64 6.63 -8.10 0.64
N ARG A 65 5.81 -8.10 -0.41
CA ARG A 65 4.44 -7.57 -0.35
C ARG A 65 3.58 -8.37 0.62
N LEU A 66 3.59 -9.70 0.52
CA LEU A 66 2.79 -10.57 1.38
C LEU A 66 3.15 -10.38 2.87
N ARG A 67 4.44 -10.31 3.20
CA ARG A 67 4.89 -10.06 4.59
C ARG A 67 4.45 -8.69 5.10
N SER A 68 4.54 -7.65 4.25
CA SER A 68 4.02 -6.31 4.59
C SER A 68 2.52 -6.36 4.92
N LEU A 69 1.73 -7.10 4.12
CA LEU A 69 0.31 -7.29 4.35
C LEU A 69 0.01 -7.97 5.69
N ILE A 70 0.72 -9.08 5.96
CA ILE A 70 0.58 -9.84 7.21
C ILE A 70 0.94 -8.94 8.39
N PHE A 71 2.02 -8.17 8.30
CA PHE A 71 2.45 -7.25 9.34
C PHE A 71 1.41 -6.15 9.64
N GLU A 72 0.87 -5.48 8.59
CA GLU A 72 -0.19 -4.49 8.74
C GLU A 72 -1.43 -5.08 9.43
N PHE A 73 -1.80 -6.31 9.04
CA PHE A 73 -2.95 -6.99 9.62
C PHE A 73 -2.74 -7.37 11.10
N GLN A 74 -1.54 -7.88 11.44
CA GLN A 74 -1.19 -8.21 12.82
C GLN A 74 -1.16 -6.95 13.71
N GLN A 75 -0.57 -5.87 13.21
CA GLN A 75 -0.52 -4.60 13.90
C GLN A 75 -1.93 -4.03 14.14
N TYR A 76 -2.80 -4.07 13.12
CA TYR A 76 -4.19 -3.67 13.30
C TYR A 76 -4.93 -4.53 14.32
N LYS A 77 -4.70 -5.85 14.34
CA LYS A 77 -5.30 -6.76 15.33
C LYS A 77 -4.93 -6.39 16.76
N GLN A 78 -3.70 -5.94 16.98
CA GLN A 78 -3.19 -5.53 18.30
C GLN A 78 -3.65 -4.13 18.71
N THR A 79 -3.50 -3.15 17.80
CA THR A 79 -3.73 -1.74 18.12
C THR A 79 -5.16 -1.27 17.89
N LYS A 80 -5.92 -2.00 17.04
CA LYS A 80 -7.25 -1.58 16.53
C LYS A 80 -7.25 -0.21 15.85
N ASN A 81 -6.08 0.34 15.55
CA ASN A 81 -5.91 1.64 14.92
C ASN A 81 -5.57 1.47 13.42
N PRO A 82 -6.43 1.88 12.48
CA PRO A 82 -6.19 1.74 11.04
C PRO A 82 -5.36 2.89 10.44
N ASN A 83 -5.11 3.98 11.19
CA ASN A 83 -4.65 5.25 10.62
C ASN A 83 -3.27 5.22 9.96
N ASN A 84 -2.40 4.27 10.28
CA ASN A 84 -1.07 4.11 9.67
C ASN A 84 -0.93 2.86 8.81
N GLN A 85 -2.05 2.26 8.37
CA GLN A 85 -2.07 0.96 7.71
C GLN A 85 -2.83 1.06 6.39
N THR A 86 -2.09 1.20 5.30
CA THR A 86 -2.65 1.51 3.97
C THR A 86 -3.69 0.51 3.48
N LEU A 87 -3.50 -0.79 3.73
CA LEU A 87 -4.45 -1.80 3.31
C LEU A 87 -5.71 -1.81 4.17
N ILE A 88 -5.52 -1.72 5.48
CA ILE A 88 -6.65 -1.70 6.43
C ILE A 88 -7.52 -0.46 6.14
N GLN A 89 -6.91 0.70 5.87
CA GLN A 89 -7.64 1.90 5.46
C GLN A 89 -8.49 1.67 4.22
N ARG A 90 -7.99 0.93 3.20
CA ARG A 90 -8.76 0.62 1.99
C ARG A 90 -10.02 -0.18 2.29
N PHE A 91 -9.98 -1.14 3.23
CA PHE A 91 -11.17 -1.87 3.65
C PHE A 91 -12.22 -0.94 4.28
N PHE A 92 -11.78 0.04 5.08
CA PHE A 92 -12.68 1.06 5.61
C PHE A 92 -13.29 1.92 4.51
N TYR A 93 -12.48 2.36 3.52
CA TYR A 93 -13.00 3.12 2.37
C TYR A 93 -14.05 2.32 1.60
N TRP A 94 -13.80 1.03 1.35
CA TRP A 94 -14.75 0.17 0.64
C TRP A 94 -16.03 -0.06 1.45
N LYS A 95 -15.92 -0.22 2.77
CA LYS A 95 -17.09 -0.36 3.64
C LYS A 95 -17.96 0.91 3.62
N ILE A 96 -17.36 2.09 3.68
CA ILE A 96 -18.08 3.36 3.54
C ILE A 96 -18.66 3.50 2.13
N ALA A 97 -17.89 3.19 1.09
CA ALA A 97 -18.36 3.19 -0.29
C ALA A 97 -19.59 2.28 -0.50
N GLN A 98 -19.57 1.08 0.07
CA GLN A 98 -20.70 0.14 0.02
C GLN A 98 -21.94 0.72 0.71
N LYS A 99 -21.78 1.31 1.90
CA LYS A 99 -22.89 1.99 2.60
C LYS A 99 -23.43 3.17 1.81
N THR A 100 -22.55 3.96 1.20
CA THR A 100 -22.97 5.08 0.35
C THR A 100 -23.76 4.55 -0.85
N PHE A 101 -23.22 3.56 -1.57
CA PHE A 101 -23.89 2.94 -2.72
C PHE A 101 -25.28 2.41 -2.37
N SER A 102 -25.44 1.67 -1.25
CA SER A 102 -26.70 1.03 -0.88
C SER A 102 -27.88 1.99 -0.72
N LYS A 103 -27.61 3.27 -0.42
CA LYS A 103 -28.65 4.31 -0.27
C LYS A 103 -29.22 4.79 -1.61
N HIS A 104 -28.42 4.76 -2.67
CA HIS A 104 -28.83 5.17 -4.01
C HIS A 104 -28.32 4.18 -5.07
N TRP A 105 -28.57 2.89 -4.82
CA TRP A 105 -28.00 1.80 -5.60
C TRP A 105 -28.41 1.76 -7.07
N PHE A 106 -29.60 2.28 -7.41
CA PHE A 106 -30.17 2.15 -8.75
C PHE A 106 -29.62 3.22 -9.72
N PHE A 107 -29.70 4.50 -9.38
CA PHE A 107 -29.25 5.62 -10.23
C PHE A 107 -27.98 6.33 -9.73
N GLY A 108 -27.52 6.02 -8.53
CA GLY A 108 -26.36 6.64 -7.91
C GLY A 108 -26.58 8.09 -7.46
N TYR A 109 -25.46 8.76 -7.14
CA TYR A 109 -25.43 10.15 -6.67
C TYR A 109 -25.15 11.17 -7.78
N GLY A 110 -24.90 10.72 -9.00
CA GLY A 110 -24.38 11.56 -10.09
C GLY A 110 -22.87 11.84 -9.95
N THR A 111 -22.27 12.34 -11.04
CA THR A 111 -20.82 12.52 -11.17
C THR A 111 -20.20 13.51 -10.18
N GLY A 112 -20.99 14.39 -9.56
CA GLY A 112 -20.54 15.38 -8.58
C GLY A 112 -20.88 15.03 -7.12
N GLY A 113 -21.91 14.21 -6.89
CA GLY A 113 -22.50 14.02 -5.55
C GLY A 113 -21.78 13.01 -4.64
N TYR A 114 -20.99 12.09 -5.20
CA TYR A 114 -20.43 10.96 -4.43
C TYR A 114 -19.48 11.40 -3.31
N LYS A 115 -18.72 12.48 -3.51
CA LYS A 115 -17.75 12.98 -2.52
C LYS A 115 -18.45 13.46 -1.26
N GLU A 116 -19.50 14.24 -1.44
CA GLU A 116 -20.32 14.74 -0.34
C GLU A 116 -21.06 13.60 0.37
N ALA A 117 -21.63 12.68 -0.40
CA ALA A 117 -22.31 11.51 0.12
C ALA A 117 -21.37 10.64 0.98
N MET A 118 -20.15 10.36 0.51
CA MET A 118 -19.15 9.63 1.30
C MET A 118 -18.73 10.39 2.56
N SER A 119 -18.52 11.70 2.47
CA SER A 119 -18.19 12.52 3.64
C SER A 119 -19.29 12.46 4.71
N LYS A 120 -20.56 12.49 4.31
CA LYS A 120 -21.70 12.30 5.22
C LYS A 120 -21.68 10.92 5.86
N GLU A 121 -21.38 9.86 5.09
CA GLU A 121 -21.27 8.50 5.63
C GLU A 121 -20.12 8.34 6.63
N TYR A 122 -18.96 8.95 6.39
CA TYR A 122 -17.86 8.96 7.36
C TYR A 122 -18.29 9.58 8.69
N LYS A 123 -18.99 10.72 8.66
CA LYS A 123 -19.51 11.38 9.86
C LYS A 123 -20.54 10.52 10.59
N MET A 124 -21.51 9.96 9.85
CA MET A 124 -22.55 9.09 10.43
C MET A 124 -22.00 7.79 11.02
N ALA A 125 -20.97 7.23 10.40
CA ALA A 125 -20.34 5.99 10.85
C ALA A 125 -19.44 6.19 12.08
N SER A 126 -19.27 7.41 12.60
CA SER A 126 -18.29 7.75 13.65
C SER A 126 -16.95 7.07 13.33
N SER A 127 -16.45 7.32 12.12
CA SER A 127 -15.33 6.58 11.58
C SER A 127 -14.11 6.63 12.51
N ILE A 128 -13.49 5.48 12.75
CA ILE A 128 -12.23 5.35 13.50
C ILE A 128 -11.07 5.99 12.74
N LEU A 129 -11.26 6.25 11.42
CA LEU A 129 -10.28 6.94 10.60
C LEU A 129 -10.25 8.43 10.95
N GLU A 130 -9.06 8.95 11.20
CA GLU A 130 -8.81 10.38 11.31
C GLU A 130 -9.26 11.12 10.04
N ILE A 131 -9.67 12.37 10.17
CA ILE A 131 -10.22 13.18 9.06
C ILE A 131 -9.26 13.19 7.86
N GLU A 132 -7.95 13.32 8.11
CA GLU A 132 -6.91 13.30 7.07
C GLU A 132 -6.80 11.98 6.32
N ASN A 133 -7.23 10.89 6.97
CA ASN A 133 -7.24 9.53 6.44
C ASN A 133 -8.58 9.10 5.84
N GLN A 134 -9.60 9.96 5.88
CA GLN A 134 -10.90 9.71 5.25
C GLN A 134 -10.83 9.98 3.75
N LYS A 135 -10.39 8.98 2.98
CA LYS A 135 -10.18 9.08 1.54
C LYS A 135 -11.27 8.36 0.75
N PHE A 136 -11.30 8.64 -0.54
CA PHE A 136 -12.16 7.95 -1.49
C PHE A 136 -11.66 6.52 -1.76
N PRO A 137 -12.50 5.64 -2.38
CA PRO A 137 -12.21 4.20 -2.45
C PRO A 137 -10.93 3.82 -3.18
N HIS A 138 -10.30 4.72 -3.95
CA HIS A 138 -9.16 4.42 -4.84
C HIS A 138 -9.43 3.21 -5.75
N ASN A 139 -10.70 3.00 -6.08
CA ASN A 139 -11.17 1.95 -6.95
C ASN A 139 -12.18 2.56 -7.94
N GLN A 140 -11.80 2.58 -9.21
CA GLN A 140 -12.59 3.20 -10.29
C GLN A 140 -13.99 2.55 -10.40
N PHE A 141 -14.08 1.23 -10.27
CA PHE A 141 -15.35 0.53 -10.37
C PHE A 141 -16.31 0.92 -9.24
N LEU A 142 -15.84 0.98 -8.00
CA LEU A 142 -16.65 1.43 -6.86
C LEU A 142 -17.05 2.89 -7.02
N THR A 143 -16.16 3.73 -7.50
CA THR A 143 -16.45 5.15 -7.74
C THR A 143 -17.55 5.30 -8.78
N GLN A 144 -17.46 4.60 -9.92
CA GLN A 144 -18.49 4.64 -10.94
C GLN A 144 -19.82 4.04 -10.48
N LEU A 145 -19.76 2.97 -9.67
CA LEU A 145 -20.95 2.37 -9.11
C LEU A 145 -21.72 3.34 -8.18
N ILE A 146 -21.01 4.10 -7.35
CA ILE A 146 -21.62 5.12 -6.47
C ILE A 146 -22.17 6.28 -7.30
N ASN A 147 -21.44 6.72 -8.32
CA ASN A 147 -21.85 7.85 -9.15
C ASN A 147 -23.06 7.53 -10.01
N LEU A 148 -23.03 6.40 -10.72
CA LEU A 148 -23.97 6.06 -11.78
C LEU A 148 -25.06 5.09 -11.33
N GLY A 149 -24.92 4.53 -10.13
CA GLY A 149 -25.77 3.42 -9.70
C GLY A 149 -25.57 2.18 -10.57
N LEU A 150 -26.41 1.19 -10.37
CA LEU A 150 -26.30 -0.08 -11.10
C LEU A 150 -26.59 0.11 -12.59
N VAL A 151 -27.62 0.89 -12.94
CA VAL A 151 -28.03 1.10 -14.34
C VAL A 151 -26.93 1.79 -15.13
N GLY A 152 -26.46 2.93 -14.65
CA GLY A 152 -25.39 3.65 -15.32
C GLY A 152 -24.05 2.93 -15.32
N PHE A 153 -23.78 2.13 -14.28
CA PHE A 153 -22.57 1.30 -14.20
C PHE A 153 -22.56 0.19 -15.27
N ILE A 154 -23.71 -0.47 -15.52
CA ILE A 154 -23.83 -1.46 -16.59
C ILE A 154 -23.59 -0.80 -17.95
N LEU A 155 -24.23 0.34 -18.22
CA LEU A 155 -24.02 1.10 -19.46
C LEU A 155 -22.54 1.51 -19.64
N TRP A 156 -21.92 2.00 -18.58
CA TRP A 156 -20.50 2.35 -18.58
C TRP A 156 -19.60 1.13 -18.87
N LEU A 157 -19.89 -0.03 -18.28
CA LEU A 157 -19.16 -1.27 -18.55
C LEU A 157 -19.34 -1.74 -20.01
N THR A 158 -20.54 -1.65 -20.57
CA THR A 158 -20.76 -2.03 -21.98
C THR A 158 -19.95 -1.17 -22.93
N VAL A 159 -19.87 0.15 -22.68
CA VAL A 159 -19.00 1.06 -23.46
C VAL A 159 -17.53 0.69 -23.31
N LEU A 160 -17.07 0.37 -22.09
CA LEU A 160 -15.68 0.01 -21.82
C LEU A 160 -15.26 -1.30 -22.52
N VAL A 161 -16.16 -2.28 -22.58
CA VAL A 161 -15.88 -3.62 -23.13
C VAL A 161 -16.14 -3.70 -24.62
N SER A 162 -16.99 -2.83 -25.17
CA SER A 162 -17.37 -2.85 -26.59
C SER A 162 -16.21 -2.87 -27.59
N PRO A 163 -15.09 -2.10 -27.42
CA PRO A 163 -13.98 -2.17 -28.36
C PRO A 163 -13.28 -3.55 -28.38
N LEU A 164 -13.23 -4.23 -27.22
CA LEU A 164 -12.62 -5.57 -27.11
C LEU A 164 -13.48 -6.62 -27.84
N LEU A 165 -14.79 -6.49 -27.78
CA LEU A 165 -15.71 -7.38 -28.50
C LEU A 165 -15.69 -7.09 -30.00
N TYR A 166 -15.66 -5.82 -30.39
CA TYR A 166 -15.63 -5.41 -31.78
C TYR A 166 -14.38 -5.93 -32.51
N THR A 167 -13.21 -5.80 -31.93
CA THR A 167 -11.95 -6.29 -32.52
C THR A 167 -11.91 -7.81 -32.66
N LYS A 168 -12.70 -8.56 -31.87
CA LYS A 168 -12.76 -10.02 -31.95
C LYS A 168 -13.74 -10.53 -33.00
N ILE A 169 -14.76 -9.74 -33.33
CA ILE A 169 -15.78 -10.09 -34.33
C ILE A 169 -15.28 -9.84 -35.77
N TYR A 170 -14.38 -8.85 -35.94
CA TYR A 170 -13.86 -8.46 -37.24
C TYR A 170 -12.47 -8.99 -37.58
N ARG A 171 -11.98 -9.98 -36.84
CA ARG A 171 -10.78 -10.78 -37.10
C ARG A 171 -11.15 -12.19 -37.55
#